data_0ae634a24189dc3753705793a681d7c8
#
_entry.id   0ae634a24189dc3753705793a681d7c8
#
_cell.length_a   1.000
_cell.length_b   1.000
_cell.length_c   1.000
_cell.angle_alpha   90.00
_cell.angle_beta   90.00
_cell.angle_gamma   90.00
#
_symmetry.space_group_name_H-M   'P 1'
#
loop_
_entity.id
_entity.type
_entity.pdbx_description
1 polymer ?
#
loop_
_entity_poly.entity_id
_entity_poly.type
_entity_poly.pdbx_seq_one_letter_code
_entity_poly.pdbx_strand_id
1 'polypeptide(L)'
;MKEVLAVVLGGGRGTRLFPLTAQRSKPAVPIGGKYRLIDIPISNCLNSHLRRIIVLTQYLSESLNKHISQTYRFDPFTDAFVSVIAAEQTEDEQEWFLGTADAVRRANRHIRHHDFEDALILSGDQLYQMDYRKMRDTHLAAGADITVAVTPVDEAAAPGFGILKIDESGRIVHFHEKPQPDELPGLRSELPGGGIGYLASMGTHVR
;
A
#
# COMPACT_ATOMS: atom_id res chain seq x y z
N MET A 1 0.22 7.83 17.36
CA MET A 1 -0.29 7.41 16.02
C MET A 1 -1.52 8.21 15.54
N LYS A 2 -2.00 9.22 16.29
CA LYS A 2 -3.08 10.13 15.80
C LYS A 2 -2.61 11.00 14.63
N GLU A 3 -1.32 11.24 14.53
CA GLU A 3 -0.66 12.06 13.50
C GLU A 3 -0.46 11.30 12.16
N VAL A 4 -0.83 10.00 12.10
CA VAL A 4 -0.67 9.21 10.89
C VAL A 4 -2.02 8.92 10.25
N LEU A 5 -2.13 9.16 8.95
CA LEU A 5 -3.27 8.76 8.13
C LEU A 5 -2.86 7.59 7.23
N ALA A 6 -3.55 6.46 7.34
CA ALA A 6 -3.33 5.34 6.46
C ALA A 6 -4.18 5.46 5.18
N VAL A 7 -3.57 5.24 4.02
CA VAL A 7 -4.23 5.24 2.71
C VAL A 7 -4.00 3.88 2.06
N VAL A 8 -5.05 3.07 1.99
CA VAL A 8 -4.99 1.71 1.43
C VAL A 8 -5.47 1.75 -0.01
N LEU A 9 -4.65 1.27 -0.93
CA LEU A 9 -4.94 1.22 -2.35
C LEU A 9 -5.80 0.00 -2.69
N GLY A 10 -7.11 0.18 -2.74
CA GLY A 10 -8.12 -0.85 -3.01
C GLY A 10 -8.41 -1.06 -4.51
N GLY A 11 -7.62 -0.50 -5.40
CA GLY A 11 -7.76 -0.62 -6.85
C GLY A 11 -6.97 -1.79 -7.43
N GLY A 12 -7.40 -2.28 -8.59
CA GLY A 12 -6.70 -3.31 -9.34
C GLY A 12 -7.63 -4.38 -9.91
N ARG A 13 -7.49 -4.68 -11.21
CA ARG A 13 -8.33 -5.67 -11.91
C ARG A 13 -8.08 -7.08 -11.41
N GLY A 14 -6.85 -7.40 -10.98
CA GLY A 14 -6.50 -8.71 -10.43
C GLY A 14 -6.66 -9.87 -11.43
N THR A 15 -6.32 -9.67 -12.69
CA THR A 15 -6.50 -10.63 -13.78
C THR A 15 -5.87 -11.99 -13.51
N ARG A 16 -4.76 -12.03 -12.74
CA ARG A 16 -4.09 -13.29 -12.34
C ARG A 16 -4.93 -14.15 -11.40
N LEU A 17 -5.94 -13.59 -10.74
CA LEU A 17 -6.84 -14.31 -9.82
C LEU A 17 -8.19 -14.67 -10.47
N PHE A 18 -8.31 -14.55 -11.80
CA PHE A 18 -9.51 -15.01 -12.50
C PHE A 18 -9.72 -16.53 -12.26
N PRO A 19 -10.97 -17.01 -11.98
CA PRO A 19 -12.24 -16.29 -12.06
C PRO A 19 -12.69 -15.58 -10.77
N LEU A 20 -11.91 -15.58 -9.69
CA LEU A 20 -12.27 -14.97 -8.41
C LEU A 20 -12.52 -13.44 -8.53
N THR A 21 -11.87 -12.80 -9.50
CA THR A 21 -11.98 -11.37 -9.79
C THR A 21 -12.96 -11.03 -10.90
N ALA A 22 -13.76 -11.98 -11.38
CA ALA A 22 -14.72 -11.74 -12.47
C ALA A 22 -15.78 -10.67 -12.10
N GLN A 23 -16.21 -10.62 -10.83
CA GLN A 23 -17.29 -9.73 -10.35
C GLN A 23 -16.86 -8.86 -9.16
N ARG A 24 -15.57 -8.76 -8.86
CA ARG A 24 -15.03 -7.98 -7.74
C ARG A 24 -13.59 -7.58 -7.95
N SER A 25 -13.18 -6.50 -7.32
CA SER A 25 -11.77 -6.09 -7.30
C SER A 25 -10.91 -7.10 -6.53
N LYS A 26 -9.60 -7.15 -6.81
CA LYS A 26 -8.66 -8.06 -6.15
C LYS A 26 -8.70 -7.95 -4.62
N PRO A 27 -8.72 -6.76 -3.99
CA PRO A 27 -8.81 -6.61 -2.53
C PRO A 27 -10.11 -7.18 -1.93
N ALA A 28 -11.16 -7.34 -2.75
CA ALA A 28 -12.44 -7.90 -2.31
C ALA A 28 -12.51 -9.43 -2.39
N VAL A 29 -11.45 -10.12 -2.82
CA VAL A 29 -11.40 -11.58 -2.89
C VAL A 29 -11.46 -12.16 -1.48
N PRO A 30 -12.39 -13.13 -1.22
CA PRO A 30 -12.53 -13.75 0.09
C PRO A 30 -11.31 -14.58 0.49
N ILE A 31 -10.99 -14.53 1.78
CA ILE A 31 -9.98 -15.37 2.43
C ILE A 31 -10.57 -15.97 3.70
N GLY A 32 -10.32 -17.24 3.96
CA GLY A 32 -10.72 -17.89 5.21
C GLY A 32 -12.22 -17.83 5.51
N GLY A 33 -13.04 -17.79 4.49
CA GLY A 33 -14.52 -17.78 4.58
C GLY A 33 -15.12 -16.39 4.70
N LYS A 34 -14.86 -15.65 5.77
CA LYS A 34 -15.50 -14.34 6.06
C LYS A 34 -14.65 -13.11 5.75
N TYR A 35 -13.34 -13.27 5.71
CA TYR A 35 -12.40 -12.17 5.47
C TYR A 35 -12.20 -11.92 3.98
N ARG A 36 -11.61 -10.77 3.66
CA ARG A 36 -11.16 -10.40 2.32
C ARG A 36 -9.70 -9.97 2.35
N LEU A 37 -9.04 -9.94 1.21
CA LEU A 37 -7.64 -9.50 1.11
C LEU A 37 -7.40 -8.15 1.77
N ILE A 38 -8.31 -7.20 1.60
CA ILE A 38 -8.22 -5.85 2.18
C ILE A 38 -8.19 -5.86 3.72
N ASP A 39 -8.73 -6.90 4.36
CA ASP A 39 -8.77 -6.98 5.82
C ASP A 39 -7.36 -7.15 6.42
N ILE A 40 -6.39 -7.63 5.63
CA ILE A 40 -5.00 -7.80 6.07
C ILE A 40 -4.34 -6.44 6.37
N PRO A 41 -4.21 -5.51 5.40
CA PRO A 41 -3.62 -4.20 5.68
C PRO A 41 -4.46 -3.39 6.69
N ILE A 42 -5.80 -3.47 6.66
CA ILE A 42 -6.62 -2.79 7.66
C ILE A 42 -6.37 -3.36 9.06
N SER A 43 -6.29 -4.68 9.22
CA SER A 43 -5.97 -5.31 10.51
C SER A 43 -4.57 -4.93 11.01
N ASN A 44 -3.58 -4.90 10.12
CA ASN A 44 -2.23 -4.41 10.47
C ASN A 44 -2.27 -2.96 10.96
N CYS A 45 -3.06 -2.08 10.31
CA CYS A 45 -3.27 -0.71 10.78
C CYS A 45 -3.86 -0.69 12.20
N LEU A 46 -4.96 -1.40 12.42
CA LEU A 46 -5.65 -1.43 13.71
C LEU A 46 -4.76 -1.99 14.82
N ASN A 47 -4.00 -3.05 14.55
CA ASN A 47 -3.03 -3.65 15.48
C ASN A 47 -1.84 -2.71 15.75
N SER A 48 -1.52 -1.82 14.81
CA SER A 48 -0.53 -0.76 14.98
C SER A 48 -1.09 0.52 15.62
N HIS A 49 -2.34 0.47 16.14
CA HIS A 49 -3.06 1.63 16.69
C HIS A 49 -3.33 2.76 15.68
N LEU A 50 -3.30 2.46 14.39
CA LEU A 50 -3.74 3.34 13.31
C LEU A 50 -5.24 3.13 13.09
N ARG A 51 -6.04 4.16 13.41
CA ARG A 51 -7.50 4.08 13.36
C ARG A 51 -8.13 5.05 12.36
N ARG A 52 -7.32 5.82 11.64
CA ARG A 52 -7.74 6.76 10.61
C ARG A 52 -7.28 6.22 9.28
N ILE A 53 -8.19 5.57 8.56
CA ILE A 53 -7.88 4.77 7.37
C ILE A 53 -8.78 5.20 6.22
N ILE A 54 -8.18 5.56 5.10
CA ILE A 54 -8.85 5.83 3.83
C ILE A 54 -8.56 4.66 2.88
N VAL A 55 -9.59 4.13 2.24
CA VAL A 55 -9.45 3.10 1.20
C VAL A 55 -9.82 3.71 -0.14
N LEU A 56 -8.84 3.78 -1.05
CA LEU A 56 -9.06 4.27 -2.41
C LEU A 56 -9.54 3.12 -3.30
N THR A 57 -10.71 3.25 -3.89
CA THR A 57 -11.31 2.21 -4.73
C THR A 57 -11.56 2.72 -6.14
N GLN A 58 -11.55 1.83 -7.13
CA GLN A 58 -11.75 2.19 -8.52
C GLN A 58 -12.62 1.15 -9.25
N TYR A 59 -12.11 -0.04 -9.48
CA TYR A 59 -12.71 -1.06 -10.32
C TYR A 59 -13.52 -2.07 -9.51
N LEU A 60 -14.78 -2.40 -9.95
CA LEU A 60 -15.66 -3.37 -9.30
C LEU A 60 -15.72 -3.23 -7.78
N SER A 61 -15.88 -2.00 -7.30
CA SER A 61 -15.70 -1.65 -5.88
C SER A 61 -16.93 -1.90 -5.00
N GLU A 62 -18.12 -2.16 -5.58
CA GLU A 62 -19.37 -2.29 -4.82
C GLU A 62 -19.26 -3.30 -3.67
N SER A 63 -18.79 -4.52 -3.97
CA SER A 63 -18.68 -5.57 -2.95
C SER A 63 -17.62 -5.27 -1.90
N LEU A 64 -16.56 -4.50 -2.26
CA LEU A 64 -15.54 -4.03 -1.34
C LEU A 64 -16.10 -2.95 -0.42
N ASN A 65 -16.77 -1.95 -0.99
CA ASN A 65 -17.38 -0.85 -0.25
C ASN A 65 -18.41 -1.36 0.77
N LYS A 66 -19.26 -2.30 0.34
CA LYS A 66 -20.23 -2.96 1.22
C LYS A 66 -19.55 -3.70 2.38
N HIS A 67 -18.48 -4.45 2.09
CA HIS A 67 -17.73 -5.17 3.11
C HIS A 67 -17.13 -4.22 4.14
N ILE A 68 -16.43 -3.18 3.69
CA ILE A 68 -15.80 -2.19 4.57
C ILE A 68 -16.83 -1.51 5.47
N SER A 69 -17.92 -1.00 4.90
CA SER A 69 -18.97 -0.29 5.65
C SER A 69 -19.71 -1.15 6.67
N GLN A 70 -19.79 -2.46 6.44
CA GLN A 70 -20.41 -3.39 7.35
C GLN A 70 -19.48 -3.93 8.44
N THR A 71 -18.18 -4.06 8.12
CA THR A 71 -17.20 -4.70 8.99
C THR A 71 -16.54 -3.71 9.95
N TYR A 72 -16.17 -2.50 9.45
CA TYR A 72 -15.39 -1.54 10.20
C TYR A 72 -16.29 -0.38 10.69
N ARG A 73 -16.90 -0.59 11.86
CA ARG A 73 -17.74 0.41 12.52
C ARG A 73 -17.07 0.86 13.80
N PHE A 74 -16.86 2.14 13.93
CA PHE A 74 -16.29 2.76 15.13
C PHE A 74 -17.34 3.57 15.84
N ASP A 75 -17.10 3.80 17.13
CA ASP A 75 -17.93 4.66 17.95
C ASP A 75 -17.88 6.11 17.42
N PRO A 76 -19.03 6.77 17.21
CA PRO A 76 -19.09 8.17 16.72
C PRO A 76 -18.37 9.19 17.61
N PHE A 77 -18.10 8.85 18.87
CA PHE A 77 -17.36 9.72 19.79
C PHE A 77 -15.83 9.58 19.67
N THR A 78 -15.34 8.76 18.73
CA THR A 78 -13.91 8.61 18.47
C THR A 78 -13.54 9.21 17.12
N ASP A 79 -12.27 9.62 16.96
CA ASP A 79 -11.72 10.08 15.68
C ASP A 79 -11.37 8.90 14.73
N ALA A 80 -11.84 7.70 15.07
CA ALA A 80 -11.53 6.49 14.31
C ALA A 80 -12.49 6.32 13.13
N PHE A 81 -11.95 5.99 11.96
CA PHE A 81 -12.75 5.70 10.78
C PHE A 81 -12.02 4.77 9.81
N VAL A 82 -12.79 4.03 9.03
CA VAL A 82 -12.37 3.46 7.74
C VAL A 82 -13.32 4.00 6.69
N SER A 83 -12.84 4.96 5.90
CA SER A 83 -13.61 5.65 4.87
C SER A 83 -13.21 5.14 3.49
N VAL A 84 -14.17 5.03 2.59
CA VAL A 84 -13.93 4.66 1.20
C VAL A 84 -14.06 5.88 0.33
N ILE A 85 -13.03 6.15 -0.48
CA ILE A 85 -13.05 7.16 -1.54
C ILE A 85 -12.98 6.41 -2.87
N ALA A 86 -14.04 6.52 -3.65
CA ALA A 86 -14.07 5.98 -5.00
C ALA A 86 -13.38 6.96 -5.98
N ALA A 87 -12.83 6.41 -7.08
CA ALA A 87 -12.39 7.24 -8.19
C ALA A 87 -13.59 8.02 -8.74
N GLU A 88 -13.47 9.33 -8.77
CA GLU A 88 -14.46 10.23 -9.34
C GLU A 88 -13.99 10.70 -10.71
N GLN A 89 -14.91 10.76 -11.65
CA GLN A 89 -14.72 11.44 -12.94
C GLN A 89 -15.26 12.87 -12.78
N THR A 90 -14.44 13.84 -13.08
CA THR A 90 -14.84 15.26 -13.16
C THR A 90 -14.90 15.67 -14.64
N GLU A 91 -15.49 16.83 -14.93
CA GLU A 91 -15.55 17.36 -16.30
C GLU A 91 -14.14 17.52 -16.92
N ASP A 92 -13.14 17.84 -16.08
CA ASP A 92 -11.76 18.03 -16.49
C ASP A 92 -10.92 16.74 -16.48
N GLU A 93 -11.36 15.70 -15.75
CA GLU A 93 -10.64 14.44 -15.55
C GLU A 93 -11.57 13.25 -15.81
N GLN A 94 -11.70 12.84 -17.06
CA GLN A 94 -12.55 11.71 -17.47
C GLN A 94 -11.87 10.34 -17.36
N GLU A 95 -10.58 10.31 -17.02
CA GLU A 95 -9.81 9.07 -16.97
C GLU A 95 -9.78 8.44 -15.57
N TRP A 96 -9.72 7.12 -15.55
CA TRP A 96 -9.46 6.34 -14.34
C TRP A 96 -8.05 6.63 -13.83
N PHE A 97 -7.76 6.27 -12.57
CA PHE A 97 -6.42 6.37 -12.01
C PHE A 97 -5.40 5.65 -12.91
N LEU A 98 -4.39 6.36 -13.37
CA LEU A 98 -3.34 5.83 -14.25
C LEU A 98 -2.30 4.97 -13.50
N GLY A 99 -2.39 4.92 -12.16
CA GLY A 99 -1.51 4.15 -11.30
C GLY A 99 -1.71 4.48 -9.83
N THR A 100 -0.91 3.87 -8.97
CA THR A 100 -1.02 4.01 -7.52
C THR A 100 -0.73 5.45 -7.03
N ALA A 101 0.30 6.07 -7.57
CA ALA A 101 0.67 7.46 -7.24
C ALA A 101 -0.40 8.44 -7.73
N ASP A 102 -0.99 8.22 -8.91
CA ASP A 102 -2.06 9.06 -9.44
C ASP A 102 -3.34 8.94 -8.60
N ALA A 103 -3.66 7.74 -8.10
CA ALA A 103 -4.77 7.53 -7.19
C ALA A 103 -4.64 8.38 -5.91
N VAL A 104 -3.46 8.39 -5.30
CA VAL A 104 -3.19 9.21 -4.11
C VAL A 104 -3.21 10.70 -4.44
N ARG A 105 -2.63 11.10 -5.58
CA ARG A 105 -2.60 12.49 -6.04
C ARG A 105 -4.01 13.06 -6.24
N ARG A 106 -4.89 12.31 -6.92
CA ARG A 106 -6.29 12.73 -7.13
C ARG A 106 -7.12 12.71 -5.85
N ALA A 107 -6.88 11.73 -4.98
CA ALA A 107 -7.52 11.66 -3.67
C ALA A 107 -7.03 12.75 -2.69
N ASN A 108 -5.93 13.46 -3.01
CA ASN A 108 -5.29 14.43 -2.12
C ASN A 108 -6.25 15.55 -1.67
N ARG A 109 -7.22 15.96 -2.51
CA ARG A 109 -8.25 16.92 -2.13
C ARG A 109 -9.08 16.45 -0.92
N HIS A 110 -9.37 15.14 -0.82
CA HIS A 110 -10.10 14.56 0.31
C HIS A 110 -9.17 14.26 1.49
N ILE A 111 -7.93 13.81 1.20
CA ILE A 111 -6.92 13.49 2.21
C ILE A 111 -6.53 14.73 3.02
N ARG A 112 -6.35 15.89 2.36
CA ARG A 112 -5.95 17.15 3.00
C ARG A 112 -6.97 17.74 3.98
N HIS A 113 -8.20 17.25 3.99
CA HIS A 113 -9.20 17.65 4.99
C HIS A 113 -8.94 17.04 6.38
N HIS A 114 -8.05 16.04 6.44
CA HIS A 114 -7.63 15.41 7.68
C HIS A 114 -6.34 16.05 8.17
N ASP A 115 -6.26 16.28 9.47
CA ASP A 115 -5.03 16.73 10.11
C ASP A 115 -4.12 15.54 10.37
N PHE A 116 -2.92 15.51 9.76
CA PHE A 116 -1.92 14.45 9.92
C PHE A 116 -0.51 14.97 9.57
N GLU A 117 0.50 14.35 10.15
CA GLU A 117 1.91 14.64 9.87
C GLU A 117 2.45 13.66 8.82
N ASP A 118 2.16 12.37 9.00
CA ASP A 118 2.65 11.31 8.13
C ASP A 118 1.50 10.61 7.41
N ALA A 119 1.69 10.29 6.13
CA ALA A 119 0.82 9.42 5.34
C ALA A 119 1.44 8.04 5.16
N LEU A 120 0.73 6.99 5.61
CA LEU A 120 1.11 5.60 5.37
C LEU A 120 0.33 5.06 4.17
N ILE A 121 1.02 4.86 3.04
CA ILE A 121 0.41 4.33 1.82
C ILE A 121 0.61 2.82 1.77
N LEU A 122 -0.46 2.06 1.56
CA LEU A 122 -0.49 0.61 1.64
C LEU A 122 -1.10 -0.02 0.39
N SER A 123 -0.52 -1.11 -0.09
CA SER A 123 -1.18 -1.98 -1.07
C SER A 123 -2.31 -2.77 -0.39
N GLY A 124 -3.49 -2.79 -1.01
CA GLY A 124 -4.69 -3.45 -0.47
C GLY A 124 -4.83 -4.93 -0.82
N ASP A 125 -3.84 -5.53 -1.47
CA ASP A 125 -3.94 -6.85 -2.08
C ASP A 125 -2.80 -7.81 -1.69
N GLN A 126 -2.04 -7.48 -0.66
CA GLN A 126 -0.90 -8.28 -0.19
C GLN A 126 -1.20 -8.99 1.12
N LEU A 127 -0.62 -10.17 1.28
CA LEU A 127 -0.69 -10.99 2.49
C LEU A 127 0.62 -10.86 3.27
N TYR A 128 0.60 -10.10 4.35
CA TYR A 128 1.73 -9.92 5.24
C TYR A 128 1.29 -9.47 6.63
N GLN A 129 2.16 -9.62 7.60
CA GLN A 129 1.99 -9.10 8.95
C GLN A 129 3.08 -8.06 9.22
N MET A 130 2.70 -6.85 9.61
CA MET A 130 3.62 -5.77 9.89
C MET A 130 3.09 -4.87 11.01
N ASP A 131 4.00 -4.45 11.90
CA ASP A 131 3.76 -3.39 12.87
C ASP A 131 4.25 -2.05 12.27
N TYR A 132 3.32 -1.24 11.84
CA TYR A 132 3.63 0.05 11.20
C TYR A 132 4.21 1.09 12.17
N ARG A 133 4.11 0.88 13.49
CA ARG A 133 4.80 1.75 14.46
C ARG A 133 6.31 1.69 14.25
N LYS A 134 6.87 0.48 14.08
CA LYS A 134 8.30 0.29 13.81
C LYS A 134 8.74 0.97 12.53
N MET A 135 7.90 0.93 11.50
CA MET A 135 8.19 1.60 10.23
C MET A 135 8.22 3.13 10.40
N ARG A 136 7.25 3.69 11.14
CA ARG A 136 7.23 5.12 11.47
C ARG A 136 8.43 5.52 12.33
N ASP A 137 8.78 4.73 13.34
CA ASP A 137 9.94 5.00 14.21
C ASP A 137 11.22 5.05 13.37
N THR A 138 11.39 4.14 12.40
CA THR A 138 12.52 4.15 11.46
C THR A 138 12.51 5.41 10.59
N HIS A 139 11.35 5.80 10.08
CA HIS A 139 11.16 7.01 9.26
C HIS A 139 11.60 8.27 10.01
N LEU A 140 11.09 8.45 11.23
CA LEU A 140 11.43 9.59 12.08
C LEU A 140 12.90 9.60 12.49
N ALA A 141 13.46 8.44 12.86
CA ALA A 141 14.85 8.32 13.25
C ALA A 141 15.82 8.64 12.11
N ALA A 142 15.45 8.30 10.88
CA ALA A 142 16.24 8.62 9.70
C ALA A 142 16.06 10.06 9.21
N GLY A 143 15.06 10.79 9.69
CA GLY A 143 14.67 12.10 9.16
C GLY A 143 14.38 12.03 7.66
N ALA A 144 13.79 10.93 7.22
CA ALA A 144 13.58 10.67 5.78
C ALA A 144 12.32 11.36 5.28
N ASP A 145 12.32 11.81 4.02
CA ASP A 145 11.11 12.29 3.36
C ASP A 145 10.17 11.15 2.96
N ILE A 146 10.74 9.98 2.63
CA ILE A 146 9.99 8.76 2.28
C ILE A 146 10.74 7.54 2.82
N THR A 147 10.02 6.64 3.48
CA THR A 147 10.53 5.32 3.89
C THR A 147 9.72 4.23 3.19
N VAL A 148 10.40 3.29 2.54
CA VAL A 148 9.78 2.22 1.75
C VAL A 148 10.03 0.87 2.41
N ALA A 149 8.98 0.08 2.61
CA ALA A 149 9.12 -1.30 3.05
C ALA A 149 9.58 -2.18 1.89
N VAL A 150 10.60 -2.98 2.13
CA VAL A 150 11.20 -3.89 1.15
C VAL A 150 11.24 -5.32 1.65
N THR A 151 11.28 -6.26 0.72
CA THR A 151 11.52 -7.68 1.00
C THR A 151 12.65 -8.21 0.12
N PRO A 152 13.56 -9.02 0.66
CA PRO A 152 14.56 -9.69 -0.16
C PRO A 152 13.90 -10.65 -1.14
N VAL A 153 14.38 -10.66 -2.37
CA VAL A 153 13.95 -11.60 -3.43
C VAL A 153 15.17 -12.15 -4.16
N ASP A 154 15.01 -13.33 -4.75
CA ASP A 154 16.01 -13.93 -5.61
C ASP A 154 16.02 -13.29 -7.02
N GLU A 155 17.06 -13.61 -7.79
CA GLU A 155 17.26 -13.09 -9.13
C GLU A 155 16.13 -13.49 -10.10
N ALA A 156 15.55 -14.67 -9.92
CA ALA A 156 14.48 -15.18 -10.76
C ALA A 156 13.16 -14.42 -10.54
N ALA A 157 12.89 -13.98 -9.31
CA ALA A 157 11.69 -13.24 -8.95
C ALA A 157 11.82 -11.73 -9.20
N ALA A 158 13.03 -11.17 -9.18
CA ALA A 158 13.30 -9.74 -9.26
C ALA A 158 12.61 -9.01 -10.45
N PRO A 159 12.55 -9.58 -11.68
CA PRO A 159 11.87 -8.95 -12.82
C PRO A 159 10.36 -8.71 -12.62
N GLY A 160 9.77 -9.34 -11.61
CA GLY A 160 8.33 -9.18 -11.28
C GLY A 160 8.01 -7.97 -10.42
N PHE A 161 9.02 -7.27 -9.89
CA PHE A 161 8.88 -6.24 -8.85
C PHE A 161 9.59 -4.94 -9.21
N GLY A 162 9.26 -3.89 -8.48
CA GLY A 162 10.09 -2.69 -8.40
C GLY A 162 11.29 -2.98 -7.48
N ILE A 163 12.49 -2.92 -8.02
CA ILE A 163 13.74 -3.21 -7.30
C ILE A 163 14.40 -1.91 -6.85
N LEU A 164 14.78 -1.89 -5.57
CA LEU A 164 15.49 -0.77 -4.96
C LEU A 164 16.94 -1.16 -4.71
N LYS A 165 17.84 -0.21 -4.94
CA LYS A 165 19.23 -0.28 -4.50
C LYS A 165 19.43 0.70 -3.35
N ILE A 166 20.04 0.23 -2.28
CA ILE A 166 20.39 1.04 -1.12
C ILE A 166 21.90 1.16 -0.97
N ASP A 167 22.35 2.21 -0.31
CA ASP A 167 23.73 2.38 0.15
C ASP A 167 23.90 1.79 1.56
N GLU A 168 25.12 1.90 2.11
CA GLU A 168 25.49 1.40 3.44
C GLU A 168 24.67 2.04 4.58
N SER A 169 24.11 3.23 4.35
CA SER A 169 23.24 3.92 5.32
C SER A 169 21.78 3.46 5.26
N GLY A 170 21.43 2.61 4.28
CA GLY A 170 20.05 2.21 3.99
C GLY A 170 19.27 3.21 3.13
N ARG A 171 19.94 4.26 2.61
CA ARG A 171 19.31 5.25 1.73
C ARG A 171 19.10 4.66 0.33
N ILE A 172 17.91 4.85 -0.22
CA ILE A 172 17.58 4.44 -1.60
C ILE A 172 18.35 5.33 -2.58
N VAL A 173 19.24 4.72 -3.36
CA VAL A 173 20.06 5.41 -4.37
C VAL A 173 19.59 5.11 -5.79
N HIS A 174 18.81 4.04 -5.98
CA HIS A 174 18.23 3.69 -7.27
C HIS A 174 16.92 2.92 -7.11
N PHE A 175 15.99 3.12 -8.05
CA PHE A 175 14.74 2.38 -8.16
C PHE A 175 14.47 2.03 -9.61
N HIS A 176 14.16 0.78 -9.88
CA HIS A 176 13.80 0.31 -11.22
C HIS A 176 12.57 -0.58 -11.18
N GLU A 177 11.51 -0.16 -11.87
CA GLU A 177 10.26 -0.92 -11.95
C GLU A 177 10.38 -2.02 -12.99
N LYS A 178 10.28 -3.29 -12.53
CA LYS A 178 10.34 -4.48 -13.37
C LYS A 178 11.56 -4.53 -14.30
N PRO A 179 12.77 -4.54 -13.74
CA PRO A 179 14.00 -4.52 -14.52
C PRO A 179 14.08 -5.75 -15.44
N GLN A 180 14.70 -5.55 -16.60
CA GLN A 180 15.04 -6.69 -17.46
C GLN A 180 16.23 -7.47 -16.88
N PRO A 181 16.42 -8.75 -17.24
CA PRO A 181 17.49 -9.59 -16.66
C PRO A 181 18.89 -9.01 -16.80
N ASP A 182 19.17 -8.27 -17.86
CA ASP A 182 20.46 -7.62 -18.13
C ASP A 182 20.71 -6.36 -17.27
N GLU A 183 19.66 -5.77 -16.69
CA GLU A 183 19.74 -4.62 -15.79
C GLU A 183 19.96 -5.02 -14.32
N LEU A 184 19.64 -6.27 -13.97
CA LEU A 184 19.69 -6.78 -12.60
C LEU A 184 21.05 -6.66 -11.91
N PRO A 185 22.21 -6.94 -12.56
CA PRO A 185 23.51 -6.90 -11.88
C PRO A 185 23.82 -5.57 -11.20
N GLY A 186 23.34 -4.46 -11.78
CA GLY A 186 23.52 -3.10 -11.25
C GLY A 186 22.64 -2.77 -10.03
N LEU A 187 21.61 -3.58 -9.74
CA LEU A 187 20.59 -3.32 -8.71
C LEU A 187 20.78 -4.15 -7.42
N ARG A 188 21.89 -4.89 -7.30
CA ARG A 188 22.20 -5.65 -6.10
C ARG A 188 22.50 -4.72 -4.92
N SER A 189 22.05 -5.10 -3.74
CA SER A 189 22.30 -4.44 -2.46
C SER A 189 22.78 -5.44 -1.43
N GLU A 190 23.45 -4.97 -0.37
CA GLU A 190 23.63 -5.76 0.83
C GLU A 190 22.28 -5.94 1.53
N LEU A 191 21.98 -7.20 1.90
CA LEU A 191 20.72 -7.54 2.54
C LEU A 191 20.81 -7.38 4.05
N PRO A 192 19.72 -6.92 4.71
CA PRO A 192 19.61 -7.00 6.17
C PRO A 192 19.75 -8.46 6.62
N GLY A 193 20.79 -8.76 7.35
CA GLY A 193 21.12 -10.14 7.77
C GLY A 193 22.30 -10.78 7.03
N GLY A 194 22.91 -10.02 6.13
CA GLY A 194 24.13 -10.41 5.39
C GLY A 194 23.83 -11.03 4.02
N GLY A 195 24.84 -10.97 3.15
CA GLY A 195 24.73 -11.42 1.76
C GLY A 195 24.32 -10.31 0.80
N ILE A 196 24.43 -10.60 -0.49
CA ILE A 196 24.08 -9.69 -1.58
C ILE A 196 22.86 -10.24 -2.31
N GLY A 197 21.88 -9.39 -2.57
CA GLY A 197 20.64 -9.77 -3.25
C GLY A 197 19.84 -8.59 -3.76
N TYR A 198 18.57 -8.81 -4.02
CA TYR A 198 17.66 -7.77 -4.53
C TYR A 198 16.62 -7.41 -3.48
N LEU A 199 16.31 -6.12 -3.36
CA LEU A 199 15.29 -5.59 -2.47
C LEU A 199 14.06 -5.17 -3.29
N ALA A 200 13.00 -5.95 -3.19
CA ALA A 200 11.73 -5.67 -3.85
C ALA A 200 10.86 -4.72 -3.02
N SER A 201 10.29 -3.69 -3.64
CA SER A 201 9.30 -2.82 -3.04
C SER A 201 8.04 -3.60 -2.68
N MET A 202 7.57 -3.45 -1.45
CA MET A 202 6.29 -3.99 -1.00
C MET A 202 5.10 -3.07 -1.33
N GLY A 203 5.30 -1.95 -2.04
CA GLY A 203 4.23 -0.99 -2.28
C GLY A 203 3.67 -0.37 -0.98
N THR A 204 4.46 -0.41 0.09
CA THR A 204 4.15 0.13 1.42
C THR A 204 5.17 1.19 1.74
N HIS A 205 4.73 2.43 2.00
CA HIS A 205 5.64 3.53 2.31
C HIS A 205 5.02 4.55 3.26
N VAL A 206 5.87 5.22 4.04
CA VAL A 206 5.57 6.37 4.90
C VAL A 206 6.16 7.63 4.27
N ARG A 207 5.38 8.71 4.30
CA ARG A 207 5.77 10.04 3.82
C ARG A 207 5.33 11.10 4.83
#